data_fd34c41eca272441665a3f4988120fa3
#
_entry.id   fd34c41eca272441665a3f4988120fa3
#
_cell.length_a   1.000
_cell.length_b   1.000
_cell.length_c   1.000
_cell.angle_alpha   90.00
_cell.angle_beta   90.00
_cell.angle_gamma   90.00
#
_symmetry.space_group_name_H-M   'P 1'
#
loop_
_entity.id
_entity.type
_entity.pdbx_description
1 polymer ?
#
loop_
_entity_poly.entity_id
_entity_poly.type
_entity_poly.pdbx_seq_one_letter_code
_entity_poly.pdbx_strand_id
1 'polypeptide(L)'
;LTETYSHGMKQRLVFASAFLHHPEVLVVDEPMVGLDPKSIRLVKDLLREQARCGTTVFMSTHTLAVAEEIGDRIGILLGGKLQFVGTLAALKEECRQHHSSLEEMFLELTRQGAD
;
A
#
# COMPACT_ATOMS: atom_id res chain seq x y z
N LEU A 1 17.29 10.23 15.33
CA LEU A 1 17.99 9.02 14.88
C LEU A 1 17.53 7.79 15.64
N THR A 2 17.52 7.88 16.99
CA THR A 2 17.10 6.76 17.82
C THR A 2 15.63 6.40 17.64
N GLU A 3 14.77 7.40 17.49
CA GLU A 3 13.35 7.18 17.31
C GLU A 3 13.06 6.49 15.98
N THR A 4 13.70 6.92 14.89
CA THR A 4 13.55 6.32 13.57
C THR A 4 14.04 4.87 13.57
N TYR A 5 15.17 4.63 14.21
CA TYR A 5 15.74 3.29 14.34
C TYR A 5 14.82 2.37 15.14
N SER A 6 14.30 2.86 16.28
CA SER A 6 13.38 2.10 17.12
C SER A 6 12.09 1.77 16.38
N HIS A 7 11.59 2.70 15.57
CA HIS A 7 10.39 2.47 14.77
C HIS A 7 10.62 1.37 13.73
N GLY A 8 11.76 1.40 13.03
CA GLY A 8 12.14 0.37 12.08
C GLY A 8 12.28 -1.00 12.72
N MET A 9 12.85 -1.06 13.91
CA MET A 9 12.97 -2.31 14.66
C MET A 9 11.60 -2.85 15.07
N LYS A 10 10.71 -1.99 15.53
CA LYS A 10 9.33 -2.37 15.86
C LYS A 10 8.60 -2.94 14.66
N GLN A 11 8.73 -2.29 13.51
CA GLN A 11 8.11 -2.77 12.27
C GLN A 11 8.62 -4.16 11.91
N ARG A 12 9.92 -4.39 11.99
CA ARG A 12 10.51 -5.69 11.69
C ARG A 12 10.00 -6.78 12.64
N LEU A 13 9.87 -6.45 13.93
CA LEU A 13 9.34 -7.38 14.92
C LEU A 13 7.89 -7.75 14.66
N VAL A 14 7.08 -6.75 14.30
CA VAL A 14 5.67 -6.97 13.97
C VAL A 14 5.54 -7.89 12.76
N PHE A 15 6.31 -7.63 11.70
CA PHE A 15 6.30 -8.48 10.51
C PHE A 15 6.79 -9.89 10.80
N ALA A 16 7.87 -10.04 11.57
CA ALA A 16 8.38 -11.34 11.94
C ALA A 16 7.36 -12.14 12.72
N SER A 17 6.67 -11.49 13.67
CA SER A 17 5.62 -12.14 14.46
C SER A 17 4.46 -12.59 13.57
N ALA A 18 4.02 -11.75 12.65
CA ALA A 18 2.94 -12.08 11.71
C ALA A 18 3.32 -13.28 10.84
N PHE A 19 4.55 -13.32 10.35
CA PHE A 19 5.02 -14.41 9.48
C PHE A 19 5.11 -15.75 10.24
N LEU A 20 5.50 -15.71 11.51
CA LEU A 20 5.57 -16.91 12.33
C LEU A 20 4.21 -17.58 12.50
N HIS A 21 3.15 -16.81 12.52
CA HIS A 21 1.80 -17.33 12.69
C HIS A 21 1.10 -17.72 11.39
N HIS A 22 1.70 -17.44 10.25
CA HIS A 22 1.15 -17.73 8.92
C HIS A 22 -0.33 -17.37 8.80
N PRO A 23 -0.71 -16.10 8.99
CA PRO A 23 -2.11 -15.71 8.97
C PRO A 23 -2.73 -15.84 7.58
N GLU A 24 -4.03 -16.10 7.52
CA GLU A 24 -4.76 -16.09 6.26
C GLU A 24 -4.93 -14.67 5.72
N VAL A 25 -5.07 -13.72 6.63
CA VAL A 25 -5.22 -12.30 6.30
C VAL A 25 -4.24 -11.50 7.14
N LEU A 26 -3.48 -10.64 6.48
CA LEU A 26 -2.56 -9.72 7.12
C LEU A 26 -3.01 -8.29 6.81
N VAL A 27 -3.29 -7.50 7.85
CA VAL A 27 -3.70 -6.10 7.70
C VAL A 27 -2.56 -5.23 8.21
N VAL A 28 -2.06 -4.34 7.35
CA VAL A 28 -0.97 -3.43 7.68
C VAL A 28 -1.31 -2.00 7.24
N ASP A 29 -0.99 -1.04 8.09
CA ASP A 29 -1.25 0.37 7.84
C ASP A 29 0.08 1.11 7.70
N GLU A 30 0.29 1.71 6.53
CA GLU A 30 1.49 2.49 6.22
C GLU A 30 2.79 1.79 6.65
N PRO A 31 3.04 0.56 6.16
CA PRO A 31 4.15 -0.24 6.69
C PRO A 31 5.54 0.30 6.36
N MET A 32 5.64 1.22 5.38
CA MET A 32 6.92 1.78 4.96
C MET A 32 7.29 3.09 5.63
N VAL A 33 6.39 3.66 6.44
CA VAL A 33 6.63 4.96 7.08
C VAL A 33 7.80 4.87 8.07
N GLY A 34 8.73 5.80 7.94
CA GLY A 34 9.89 5.88 8.83
C GLY A 34 11.01 4.91 8.54
N LEU A 35 10.90 4.14 7.45
CA LEU A 35 11.93 3.17 7.08
C LEU A 35 12.90 3.75 6.05
N ASP A 36 14.17 3.32 6.10
CA ASP A 36 15.15 3.65 5.09
C ASP A 36 14.86 2.85 3.79
N PRO A 37 15.47 3.25 2.64
CA PRO A 37 15.19 2.58 1.37
C PRO A 37 15.45 1.09 1.37
N LYS A 38 16.47 0.65 2.07
CA LYS A 38 16.82 -0.78 2.16
C LYS A 38 15.75 -1.56 2.91
N SER A 39 15.27 -1.02 4.02
CA SER A 39 14.21 -1.63 4.82
C SER A 39 12.88 -1.62 4.08
N ILE A 40 12.60 -0.56 3.33
CA ILE A 40 11.39 -0.48 2.50
C ILE A 40 11.37 -1.62 1.48
N ARG A 41 12.49 -1.86 0.80
CA ARG A 41 12.60 -2.95 -0.17
C ARG A 41 12.37 -4.31 0.48
N LEU A 42 12.95 -4.50 1.67
CA LEU A 42 12.78 -5.75 2.41
C LEU A 42 11.30 -6.00 2.76
N VAL A 43 10.61 -4.95 3.24
CA VAL A 43 9.19 -5.07 3.59
C VAL A 43 8.36 -5.38 2.35
N LYS A 44 8.62 -4.72 1.24
CA LYS A 44 7.92 -5.00 -0.02
C LYS A 44 8.09 -6.45 -0.45
N ASP A 45 9.31 -6.96 -0.39
CA ASP A 45 9.61 -8.33 -0.77
C ASP A 45 8.91 -9.32 0.15
N LEU A 46 8.89 -9.06 1.45
CA LEU A 46 8.22 -9.89 2.43
C LEU A 46 6.71 -9.93 2.20
N LEU A 47 6.10 -8.79 1.91
CA LEU A 47 4.67 -8.72 1.64
C LEU A 47 4.29 -9.48 0.37
N ARG A 48 5.10 -9.35 -0.68
CA ARG A 48 4.90 -10.10 -1.93
C ARG A 48 5.02 -11.60 -1.70
N GLU A 49 6.00 -12.00 -0.92
CA GLU A 49 6.22 -13.41 -0.60
C GLU A 49 5.02 -13.99 0.17
N GLN A 50 4.50 -13.25 1.15
CA GLN A 50 3.31 -13.68 1.88
C GLN A 50 2.10 -13.83 0.97
N ALA A 51 1.90 -12.89 0.07
CA ALA A 51 0.79 -12.94 -0.88
C ALA A 51 0.93 -14.15 -1.80
N ARG A 52 2.14 -14.43 -2.25
CA ARG A 52 2.41 -15.59 -3.11
C ARG A 52 2.16 -16.91 -2.40
N CYS A 53 2.39 -16.94 -1.09
CA CYS A 53 2.15 -18.14 -0.27
C CYS A 53 0.69 -18.33 0.15
N GLY A 54 -0.21 -17.46 -0.31
CA GLY A 54 -1.64 -17.61 -0.05
C GLY A 54 -2.21 -16.68 0.99
N THR A 55 -1.39 -15.82 1.62
CA THR A 55 -1.88 -14.82 2.56
C THR A 55 -2.53 -13.67 1.79
N THR A 56 -3.74 -13.27 2.20
CA THR A 56 -4.35 -12.05 1.68
C THR A 56 -3.77 -10.87 2.46
N VAL A 57 -3.05 -10.00 1.76
CA VAL A 57 -2.45 -8.81 2.39
C VAL A 57 -3.33 -7.60 2.09
N PHE A 58 -3.83 -6.97 3.13
CA PHE A 58 -4.60 -5.74 3.04
C PHE A 58 -3.73 -4.60 3.59
N MET A 59 -3.30 -3.71 2.71
CA MET A 59 -2.38 -2.64 3.06
C MET A 59 -2.99 -1.28 2.76
N SER A 60 -2.90 -0.35 3.71
CA SER A 60 -3.24 1.04 3.46
C SER A 60 -1.99 1.87 3.26
N THR A 61 -2.04 2.83 2.35
CA THR A 61 -0.92 3.73 2.09
C THR A 61 -1.42 5.04 1.46
N HIS A 62 -0.72 6.14 1.74
CA HIS A 62 -0.94 7.42 1.06
C HIS A 62 -0.06 7.53 -0.19
N THR A 63 0.84 6.60 -0.39
CA THR A 63 1.85 6.70 -1.45
C THR A 63 1.40 5.90 -2.66
N LEU A 64 1.00 6.62 -3.70
CA LEU A 64 0.55 6.00 -4.94
C LEU A 64 1.60 5.09 -5.56
N ALA A 65 2.87 5.50 -5.50
CA ALA A 65 3.97 4.71 -6.05
C ALA A 65 4.07 3.32 -5.41
N VAL A 66 3.84 3.23 -4.10
CA VAL A 66 3.84 1.95 -3.38
C VAL A 66 2.66 1.09 -3.85
N ALA A 67 1.47 1.69 -3.95
CA ALA A 67 0.28 0.97 -4.40
C ALA A 67 0.47 0.43 -5.82
N GLU A 68 1.06 1.23 -6.71
CA GLU A 68 1.33 0.80 -8.09
C GLU A 68 2.32 -0.36 -8.15
N GLU A 69 3.33 -0.33 -7.28
CA GLU A 69 4.41 -1.31 -7.32
C GLU A 69 4.00 -2.67 -6.79
N ILE A 70 3.27 -2.71 -5.68
CA ILE A 70 3.00 -3.98 -5.00
C ILE A 70 1.53 -4.37 -4.93
N GLY A 71 0.61 -3.49 -5.33
CA GLY A 71 -0.81 -3.78 -5.24
C GLY A 71 -1.31 -4.61 -6.42
N ASP A 72 -1.99 -5.71 -6.14
CA ASP A 72 -2.71 -6.48 -7.16
C ASP A 72 -4.06 -5.84 -7.44
N ARG A 73 -4.75 -5.44 -6.39
CA ARG A 73 -6.01 -4.69 -6.48
C ARG A 73 -5.88 -3.43 -5.64
N ILE A 74 -6.49 -2.36 -6.12
CA ILE A 74 -6.40 -1.05 -5.48
C ILE A 74 -7.80 -0.55 -5.16
N GLY A 75 -7.95 -0.04 -3.94
CA GLY A 75 -9.13 0.71 -3.55
C GLY A 75 -8.74 2.14 -3.23
N ILE A 76 -9.52 3.09 -3.71
CA ILE A 76 -9.30 4.50 -3.42
C ILE A 76 -10.41 4.98 -2.49
N LEU A 77 -10.01 5.38 -1.28
CA LEU A 77 -10.91 5.90 -0.26
C LEU A 77 -10.78 7.41 -0.16
N LEU A 78 -11.93 8.07 -0.08
CA LEU A 78 -11.95 9.52 0.04
C LEU A 78 -13.15 9.93 0.87
N GLY A 79 -12.91 10.67 1.96
CA GLY A 79 -13.97 11.10 2.85
C GLY A 79 -14.80 9.95 3.41
N GLY A 80 -14.16 8.81 3.68
CA GLY A 80 -14.83 7.63 4.19
C GLY A 80 -15.60 6.84 3.15
N LYS A 81 -15.52 7.24 1.88
CA LYS A 81 -16.24 6.56 0.79
C LYS A 81 -15.26 5.94 -0.19
N LEU A 82 -15.60 4.75 -0.66
CA LEU A 82 -14.80 4.04 -1.64
C LEU A 82 -15.12 4.59 -3.03
N GLN A 83 -14.13 5.21 -3.67
CA GLN A 83 -14.30 5.84 -4.98
C GLN A 83 -13.99 4.89 -6.13
N PHE A 84 -13.10 3.93 -5.91
CA PHE A 84 -12.68 2.98 -6.92
C PHE A 84 -12.21 1.69 -6.26
N VAL A 85 -12.54 0.56 -6.86
CA VAL A 85 -11.97 -0.75 -6.50
C VAL A 85 -11.74 -1.52 -7.79
N GLY A 86 -10.53 -2.02 -7.95
CA GLY A 86 -10.21 -2.83 -9.11
C GLY A 86 -8.72 -3.10 -9.23
N THR A 87 -8.33 -3.69 -10.34
CA THR A 87 -6.92 -3.94 -10.62
C THR A 87 -6.22 -2.65 -11.04
N LEU A 88 -4.89 -2.65 -10.95
CA LEU A 88 -4.10 -1.53 -11.44
C LEU A 88 -4.35 -1.30 -12.93
N ALA A 89 -4.47 -2.39 -13.71
CA ALA A 89 -4.75 -2.30 -15.13
C ALA A 89 -6.08 -1.62 -15.41
N ALA A 90 -7.13 -1.95 -14.63
CA ALA A 90 -8.44 -1.31 -14.77
C ALA A 90 -8.37 0.18 -14.44
N LEU A 91 -7.62 0.54 -13.40
CA LEU A 91 -7.44 1.94 -13.02
C LEU A 91 -6.69 2.73 -14.09
N LYS A 92 -5.66 2.15 -14.67
CA LYS A 92 -4.90 2.78 -15.75
C LYS A 92 -5.77 2.97 -17.00
N GLU A 93 -6.63 2.00 -17.30
CA GLU A 93 -7.55 2.10 -18.43
C GLU A 93 -8.55 3.24 -18.22
N GLU A 94 -9.06 3.38 -17.00
CA GLU A 94 -9.96 4.49 -16.68
C GLU A 94 -9.25 5.84 -16.82
N CYS A 95 -8.00 5.92 -16.37
CA CYS A 95 -7.19 7.13 -16.57
C CYS A 95 -7.01 7.46 -18.03
N ARG A 96 -6.77 6.46 -18.87
CA ARG A 96 -6.59 6.63 -20.30
C ARG A 96 -7.86 7.17 -20.96
N GLN A 97 -9.02 6.66 -20.56
CA GLN A 97 -10.31 7.11 -21.10
C GLN A 97 -10.57 8.58 -20.76
N HIS A 98 -10.11 9.04 -19.61
CA HIS A 98 -10.26 10.43 -19.17
C HIS A 98 -9.07 11.31 -19.55
N HIS A 99 -8.12 10.78 -20.33
CA HIS A 99 -6.92 11.48 -20.76
C HIS A 99 -6.10 12.04 -19.58
N SER A 100 -6.11 11.32 -18.46
CA SER A 100 -5.41 11.73 -17.25
C SER A 100 -4.34 10.70 -16.88
N SER A 101 -3.26 11.16 -16.26
CA SER A 101 -2.31 10.24 -15.65
C SER A 101 -2.90 9.73 -14.34
N LEU A 102 -2.33 8.64 -13.82
CA LEU A 102 -2.76 8.07 -12.55
C LEU A 102 -2.61 9.08 -11.40
N GLU A 103 -1.49 9.84 -11.41
CA GLU A 103 -1.26 10.88 -10.42
C GLU A 103 -2.30 12.00 -10.52
N GLU A 104 -2.61 12.44 -11.73
CA GLU A 104 -3.61 13.49 -11.95
C GLU A 104 -4.98 13.06 -11.45
N MET A 105 -5.38 11.82 -11.74
CA MET A 105 -6.65 11.30 -11.27
C MET A 105 -6.70 11.21 -9.76
N PHE A 106 -5.61 10.76 -9.14
CA PHE A 106 -5.50 10.68 -7.69
C PHE A 106 -5.61 12.07 -7.04
N LEU A 107 -4.90 13.06 -7.60
CA LEU A 107 -4.93 14.43 -7.11
C LEU A 107 -6.32 15.05 -7.28
N GLU A 108 -6.98 14.80 -8.39
CA GLU A 108 -8.33 15.29 -8.63
C GLU A 108 -9.32 14.71 -7.64
N LEU A 109 -9.26 13.41 -7.39
CA LEU A 109 -10.13 12.75 -6.42
C LEU A 109 -9.90 13.29 -5.01
N THR A 110 -8.65 13.49 -4.61
CA THR A 110 -8.33 14.03 -3.29
C THR A 110 -8.76 15.49 -3.15
N ARG A 111 -8.68 16.26 -4.23
CA ARG A 111 -9.15 17.65 -4.23
C ARG A 111 -10.67 17.71 -4.04
N GLN A 112 -11.41 16.87 -4.75
CA GLN A 112 -12.87 16.82 -4.62
C GLN A 112 -13.30 16.43 -3.20
N GLY A 113 -12.52 15.57 -2.56
CA GLY A 113 -12.81 15.14 -1.20
C GLY A 113 -12.47 16.18 -0.13
N ALA A 114 -11.59 17.13 -0.47
CA ALA A 114 -11.23 18.21 0.46
C ALA A 114 -12.32 19.29 0.57
N ASP A 115 -13.19 19.34 -0.42
CA ASP A 115 -14.32 20.28 -0.43
C ASP A 115 -15.53 19.66 0.28
#